data_22c0497386b7638ba0547d34a48c4d1a
#
_entry.id   22c0497386b7638ba0547d34a48c4d1a
#
_cell.length_a   1.000
_cell.length_b   1.000
_cell.length_c   1.000
_cell.angle_alpha   90.00
_cell.angle_beta   90.00
_cell.angle_gamma   90.00
#
_symmetry.space_group_name_H-M   'P 1'
#
loop_
_entity.id
_entity.type
_entity.pdbx_description
1 polymer ?
#
loop_
_entity_poly.entity_id
_entity_poly.type
_entity_poly.pdbx_seq_one_letter_code
_entity_poly.pdbx_strand_id
1 'polypeptide(L)'
;MFFQKKKALRSWINADLLDFRQVARLPNSIDFFKEQSIWNIMDMVWDVITSDNINFIELIQFHRYDASWRSMSKNPGAISLLEKNQEKIDWLTLCSNPEAVHLIKDNLHRDLCWHSLSKNPNAIEILKKHPENIIWYDLSANPNAMELLEANPDRINWFKLSANTNPRAIELLREKFDLIDWFNLSENPSAIKILEEFPQYIEWRYLSLNPAAIPLLKANPSMIDWQYLSANPAAIELLEANQDKIDYRYLSANPEIFTDIYIYDYEVIKNNFKDLNEEIVAMALNPARINQLMAKYGRDVVYDNYFS
;
A
#
# COMPACT_ATOMS: atom_id res chain seq x y z
N MET A 1 0.00 14.12 -23.34
CA MET A 1 -1.27 13.65 -22.74
C MET A 1 -1.68 14.74 -21.76
N PHE A 2 -2.89 15.31 -21.86
CA PHE A 2 -3.31 16.48 -21.07
C PHE A 2 -3.82 16.14 -19.67
N PHE A 3 -3.80 14.86 -19.32
CA PHE A 3 -4.28 14.37 -18.02
C PHE A 3 -3.16 13.69 -17.27
N GLN A 4 -3.03 14.03 -16.00
CA GLN A 4 -2.20 13.34 -15.03
C GLN A 4 -3.09 12.41 -14.20
N LYS A 5 -2.65 11.16 -14.05
CA LYS A 5 -3.29 10.18 -13.16
C LYS A 5 -2.83 10.44 -11.72
N LYS A 6 -3.77 10.49 -10.80
CA LYS A 6 -3.54 10.74 -9.39
C LYS A 6 -4.39 9.82 -8.53
N LYS A 7 -3.95 9.56 -7.30
CA LYS A 7 -4.74 8.83 -6.30
C LYS A 7 -5.51 9.82 -5.41
N ALA A 8 -6.82 9.62 -5.27
CA ALA A 8 -7.66 10.39 -4.37
C ALA A 8 -8.49 9.48 -3.48
N LEU A 9 -8.84 9.97 -2.29
CA LEU A 9 -9.78 9.29 -1.40
C LEU A 9 -11.14 9.15 -2.10
N ARG A 10 -11.79 7.98 -1.97
CA ARG A 10 -13.14 7.78 -2.53
C ARG A 10 -14.13 8.76 -1.90
N SER A 11 -15.01 9.33 -2.71
CA SER A 11 -15.90 10.45 -2.33
C SER A 11 -16.89 10.14 -1.20
N TRP A 12 -17.21 8.87 -0.98
CA TRP A 12 -18.10 8.42 0.09
C TRP A 12 -17.41 8.22 1.44
N ILE A 13 -16.05 8.30 1.50
CA ILE A 13 -15.27 8.11 2.72
C ILE A 13 -15.06 9.47 3.41
N ASN A 14 -15.45 9.56 4.68
CA ASN A 14 -15.19 10.73 5.49
C ASN A 14 -13.74 10.72 6.00
N ALA A 15 -12.91 11.64 5.50
CA ALA A 15 -11.51 11.77 5.87
C ALA A 15 -11.28 12.04 7.35
N ASP A 16 -12.19 12.77 8.03
CA ASP A 16 -12.06 13.15 9.43
C ASP A 16 -12.17 11.95 10.39
N LEU A 17 -12.72 10.83 9.92
CA LEU A 17 -12.89 9.60 10.69
C LEU A 17 -11.72 8.61 10.51
N LEU A 18 -10.78 8.90 9.59
CA LEU A 18 -9.65 8.01 9.32
C LEU A 18 -8.54 8.15 10.38
N ASP A 19 -7.93 7.02 10.72
CA ASP A 19 -6.67 6.99 11.45
C ASP A 19 -5.50 7.25 10.48
N PHE A 20 -4.96 8.46 10.49
CA PHE A 20 -3.88 8.87 9.59
C PHE A 20 -2.59 8.07 9.76
N ARG A 21 -2.35 7.46 10.93
CA ARG A 21 -1.19 6.56 11.09
C ARG A 21 -1.35 5.26 10.31
N GLN A 22 -2.57 4.73 10.21
CA GLN A 22 -2.85 3.58 9.36
C GLN A 22 -2.81 3.96 7.88
N VAL A 23 -3.45 5.09 7.52
CA VAL A 23 -3.44 5.63 6.15
C VAL A 23 -2.02 5.87 5.65
N ALA A 24 -1.13 6.36 6.50
CA ALA A 24 0.27 6.67 6.17
C ALA A 24 1.08 5.45 5.72
N ARG A 25 0.67 4.23 6.10
CA ARG A 25 1.30 2.97 5.65
C ARG A 25 0.93 2.59 4.22
N LEU A 26 -0.18 3.12 3.72
CA LEU A 26 -0.72 2.74 2.42
C LEU A 26 0.11 3.37 1.29
N PRO A 27 0.57 2.59 0.30
CA PRO A 27 1.38 3.10 -0.82
C PRO A 27 0.72 4.25 -1.59
N ASN A 28 -0.62 4.21 -1.68
CA ASN A 28 -1.43 5.16 -2.44
C ASN A 28 -1.78 6.44 -1.68
N SER A 29 -1.33 6.61 -0.43
CA SER A 29 -1.68 7.74 0.43
C SER A 29 -0.86 9.00 0.18
N ILE A 30 0.25 8.93 -0.56
CA ILE A 30 1.20 10.05 -0.73
C ILE A 30 0.53 11.28 -1.33
N ASP A 31 -0.29 11.12 -2.37
CA ASP A 31 -1.01 12.24 -2.99
C ASP A 31 -2.02 12.87 -2.03
N PHE A 32 -2.70 12.05 -1.23
CA PHE A 32 -3.61 12.53 -0.19
C PHE A 32 -2.89 13.43 0.82
N PHE A 33 -1.70 13.03 1.31
CA PHE A 33 -0.94 13.85 2.24
C PHE A 33 -0.35 15.12 1.60
N LYS A 34 0.03 15.09 0.33
CA LYS A 34 0.48 16.29 -0.40
C LYS A 34 -0.62 17.35 -0.53
N GLU A 35 -1.88 16.94 -0.73
CA GLU A 35 -3.00 17.86 -0.97
C GLU A 35 -3.56 18.52 0.29
N GLN A 36 -3.56 17.81 1.39
CA GLN A 36 -4.26 18.24 2.60
C GLN A 36 -3.61 19.42 3.33
N SER A 37 -2.47 19.95 2.87
CA SER A 37 -1.68 20.97 3.63
C SER A 37 -1.42 20.56 5.09
N ILE A 38 -1.35 19.25 5.35
CA ILE A 38 -1.36 18.63 6.69
C ILE A 38 0.09 18.52 7.20
N TRP A 39 0.88 19.56 7.07
CA TRP A 39 2.26 19.55 7.57
C TRP A 39 2.35 19.17 9.06
N ASN A 40 1.36 19.57 9.86
CA ASN A 40 1.31 19.24 11.28
C ASN A 40 1.03 17.72 11.53
N ILE A 41 0.31 17.06 10.62
CA ILE A 41 0.05 15.62 10.71
C ILE A 41 1.23 14.83 10.16
N MET A 42 1.95 15.36 9.18
CA MET A 42 3.16 14.72 8.65
C MET A 42 4.18 14.44 9.75
N ASP A 43 4.37 15.35 10.71
CA ASP A 43 5.26 15.13 11.86
C ASP A 43 4.85 13.94 12.71
N MET A 44 3.54 13.74 12.89
CA MET A 44 2.98 12.63 13.67
C MET A 44 3.13 11.26 12.99
N VAL A 45 3.19 11.22 11.66
CA VAL A 45 3.19 9.98 10.87
C VAL A 45 4.50 9.72 10.13
N TRP A 46 5.48 10.62 10.27
CA TRP A 46 6.73 10.56 9.51
C TRP A 46 7.52 9.28 9.73
N ASP A 47 7.56 8.80 10.97
CA ASP A 47 8.19 7.53 11.33
C ASP A 47 7.52 6.32 10.62
N VAL A 48 6.21 6.35 10.51
CA VAL A 48 5.41 5.31 9.84
C VAL A 48 5.58 5.40 8.32
N ILE A 49 5.50 6.61 7.75
CA ILE A 49 5.69 6.83 6.32
C ILE A 49 7.07 6.31 5.89
N THR A 50 8.13 6.66 6.63
CA THR A 50 9.50 6.26 6.28
C THR A 50 9.77 4.78 6.47
N SER A 51 9.05 4.09 7.38
CA SER A 51 9.25 2.66 7.63
C SER A 51 8.38 1.75 6.76
N ASP A 52 7.15 2.15 6.48
CA ASP A 52 6.13 1.24 5.97
C ASP A 52 5.60 1.65 4.56
N ASN A 53 5.67 2.95 4.20
CA ASN A 53 5.20 3.40 2.89
C ASN A 53 6.31 3.32 1.83
N ILE A 54 6.14 2.47 0.82
CA ILE A 54 7.15 2.23 -0.23
C ILE A 54 7.36 3.45 -1.15
N ASN A 55 6.42 4.38 -1.21
CA ASN A 55 6.49 5.57 -2.06
C ASN A 55 6.97 6.83 -1.29
N PHE A 56 7.44 6.67 -0.05
CA PHE A 56 7.85 7.79 0.82
C PHE A 56 8.96 8.68 0.23
N ILE A 57 9.79 8.16 -0.68
CA ILE A 57 10.88 8.91 -1.32
C ILE A 57 10.37 10.18 -1.99
N GLU A 58 9.15 10.17 -2.53
CA GLU A 58 8.53 11.34 -3.13
C GLU A 58 8.34 12.50 -2.13
N LEU A 59 8.23 12.19 -0.84
CA LEU A 59 8.05 13.17 0.23
C LEU A 59 9.35 13.69 0.82
N ILE A 60 10.45 12.96 0.71
CA ILE A 60 11.77 13.38 1.28
C ILE A 60 12.19 14.75 0.76
N GLN A 61 11.89 15.06 -0.51
CA GLN A 61 12.26 16.35 -1.13
C GLN A 61 11.52 17.53 -0.51
N PHE A 62 10.38 17.30 0.13
CA PHE A 62 9.49 18.32 0.68
C PHE A 62 9.59 18.44 2.20
N HIS A 63 10.22 17.47 2.88
CA HIS A 63 10.25 17.41 4.33
C HIS A 63 11.64 17.76 4.89
N ARG A 64 11.66 18.61 5.94
CA ARG A 64 12.90 19.06 6.61
C ARG A 64 13.45 18.08 7.63
N TYR A 65 12.72 17.01 7.95
CA TYR A 65 13.10 16.03 8.98
C TYR A 65 13.92 14.90 8.39
N ASP A 66 15.02 14.57 9.06
CA ASP A 66 15.82 13.39 8.72
C ASP A 66 15.04 12.12 9.03
N ALA A 67 14.83 11.30 8.02
CA ALA A 67 14.26 9.97 8.22
C ALA A 67 15.26 9.08 8.98
N SER A 68 14.75 8.28 9.93
CA SER A 68 15.57 7.31 10.65
C SER A 68 16.12 6.25 9.69
N TRP A 69 17.44 6.06 9.68
CA TRP A 69 18.09 5.00 8.89
C TRP A 69 17.59 3.61 9.26
N ARG A 70 17.21 3.40 10.53
CA ARG A 70 16.55 2.17 10.97
C ARG A 70 15.20 1.97 10.26
N SER A 71 14.37 3.01 10.20
CA SER A 71 13.07 2.96 9.48
C SER A 71 13.27 2.73 7.99
N MET A 72 14.20 3.46 7.37
CA MET A 72 14.54 3.30 5.95
C MET A 72 15.10 1.91 5.62
N SER A 73 15.90 1.32 6.51
CA SER A 73 16.46 -0.04 6.29
C SER A 73 15.36 -1.09 6.12
N LYS A 74 14.23 -0.94 6.83
CA LYS A 74 13.07 -1.83 6.71
C LYS A 74 12.27 -1.61 5.41
N ASN A 75 12.32 -0.40 4.84
CA ASN A 75 11.43 0.01 3.76
C ASN A 75 11.94 -0.44 2.37
N PRO A 76 11.15 -1.24 1.61
CA PRO A 76 11.53 -1.66 0.25
C PRO A 76 11.77 -0.48 -0.71
N GLY A 77 11.06 0.64 -0.54
CA GLY A 77 11.24 1.85 -1.36
C GLY A 77 12.57 2.58 -1.14
N ALA A 78 13.33 2.25 -0.07
CA ALA A 78 14.56 2.93 0.28
C ALA A 78 15.83 2.35 -0.37
N ILE A 79 15.75 1.26 -1.15
CA ILE A 79 16.92 0.50 -1.63
C ILE A 79 17.97 1.39 -2.28
N SER A 80 17.58 2.26 -3.19
CA SER A 80 18.53 3.15 -3.88
C SER A 80 19.27 4.13 -2.95
N LEU A 81 18.68 4.48 -1.81
CA LEU A 81 19.33 5.29 -0.76
C LEU A 81 20.26 4.44 0.08
N LEU A 82 19.86 3.22 0.44
CA LEU A 82 20.65 2.28 1.25
C LEU A 82 21.92 1.84 0.51
N GLU A 83 21.83 1.55 -0.80
CA GLU A 83 22.99 1.21 -1.64
C GLU A 83 24.06 2.30 -1.64
N LYS A 84 23.65 3.58 -1.60
CA LYS A 84 24.56 4.73 -1.60
C LYS A 84 25.10 5.09 -0.22
N ASN A 85 24.52 4.55 0.87
CA ASN A 85 24.83 4.90 2.25
C ASN A 85 24.93 3.66 3.13
N GLN A 86 25.69 2.67 2.70
CA GLN A 86 25.78 1.35 3.38
C GLN A 86 26.29 1.44 4.82
N GLU A 87 27.08 2.48 5.14
CA GLU A 87 27.59 2.74 6.49
C GLU A 87 26.50 3.13 7.51
N LYS A 88 25.31 3.55 7.00
CA LYS A 88 24.17 3.98 7.83
C LYS A 88 23.09 2.90 7.96
N ILE A 89 23.26 1.77 7.29
CA ILE A 89 22.28 0.66 7.32
C ILE A 89 22.15 0.08 8.71
N ASP A 90 20.92 -0.05 9.22
CA ASP A 90 20.61 -0.92 10.34
C ASP A 90 20.38 -2.35 9.82
N TRP A 91 21.44 -3.19 9.94
CA TRP A 91 21.47 -4.55 9.39
C TRP A 91 20.45 -5.48 10.02
N LEU A 92 20.09 -5.28 11.31
CA LEU A 92 19.06 -6.09 11.98
C LEU A 92 17.68 -5.85 11.37
N THR A 93 17.33 -4.60 11.11
CA THR A 93 16.05 -4.26 10.50
C THR A 93 16.03 -4.50 8.99
N LEU A 94 17.18 -4.37 8.30
CA LEU A 94 17.32 -4.66 6.88
C LEU A 94 16.91 -6.11 6.54
N CYS A 95 17.11 -7.06 7.44
CA CYS A 95 16.73 -8.46 7.24
C CYS A 95 15.24 -8.65 6.94
N SER A 96 14.38 -7.74 7.37
CA SER A 96 12.93 -7.76 7.07
C SER A 96 12.58 -7.17 5.70
N ASN A 97 13.52 -6.49 5.03
CA ASN A 97 13.29 -5.86 3.74
C ASN A 97 13.48 -6.87 2.59
N PRO A 98 12.43 -7.25 1.86
CA PRO A 98 12.54 -8.27 0.81
C PRO A 98 13.39 -7.81 -0.38
N GLU A 99 13.47 -6.51 -0.65
CA GLU A 99 14.25 -5.97 -1.77
C GLU A 99 15.75 -5.86 -1.44
N ALA A 100 16.14 -5.97 -0.16
CA ALA A 100 17.51 -5.79 0.30
C ALA A 100 18.36 -7.08 0.35
N VAL A 101 17.85 -8.22 -0.12
CA VAL A 101 18.54 -9.52 0.01
C VAL A 101 19.92 -9.54 -0.67
N HIS A 102 20.10 -8.80 -1.76
CA HIS A 102 21.41 -8.68 -2.42
C HIS A 102 22.44 -7.99 -1.50
N LEU A 103 22.08 -6.93 -0.78
CA LEU A 103 22.94 -6.28 0.19
C LEU A 103 23.31 -7.21 1.35
N ILE A 104 22.34 -8.01 1.83
CA ILE A 104 22.56 -8.97 2.92
C ILE A 104 23.53 -10.06 2.47
N LYS A 105 23.39 -10.57 1.24
CA LYS A 105 24.28 -11.61 0.67
C LYS A 105 25.75 -11.21 0.71
N ASP A 106 26.05 -9.94 0.40
CA ASP A 106 27.41 -9.41 0.35
C ASP A 106 27.95 -9.06 1.75
N ASN A 107 27.10 -9.10 2.79
CA ASN A 107 27.41 -8.65 4.14
C ASN A 107 27.01 -9.66 5.22
N LEU A 108 27.14 -10.96 4.95
CA LEU A 108 26.81 -12.05 5.89
C LEU A 108 27.66 -12.05 7.18
N HIS A 109 28.76 -11.31 7.20
CA HIS A 109 29.61 -11.12 8.37
C HIS A 109 29.02 -10.11 9.39
N ARG A 110 27.96 -9.40 9.02
CA ARG A 110 27.27 -8.46 9.91
C ARG A 110 26.36 -9.19 10.91
N ASP A 111 25.96 -8.49 11.94
CA ASP A 111 24.96 -8.99 12.88
C ASP A 111 23.56 -8.94 12.21
N LEU A 112 23.04 -10.13 11.87
CA LEU A 112 21.80 -10.30 11.11
C LEU A 112 20.68 -10.89 11.96
N CYS A 113 19.45 -10.46 11.69
CA CYS A 113 18.26 -10.99 12.34
C CYS A 113 17.72 -12.22 11.60
N TRP A 114 18.09 -13.44 12.00
CA TRP A 114 17.66 -14.69 11.38
C TRP A 114 16.16 -14.96 11.52
N HIS A 115 15.47 -14.42 12.54
CA HIS A 115 14.01 -14.41 12.64
C HIS A 115 13.39 -13.67 11.45
N SER A 116 13.89 -12.46 11.16
CA SER A 116 13.40 -11.66 10.03
C SER A 116 13.77 -12.29 8.69
N LEU A 117 14.97 -12.87 8.55
CA LEU A 117 15.37 -13.58 7.33
C LEU A 117 14.50 -14.81 7.07
N SER A 118 14.16 -15.57 8.11
CA SER A 118 13.29 -16.75 7.96
C SER A 118 11.87 -16.38 7.47
N LYS A 119 11.37 -15.20 7.82
CA LYS A 119 10.10 -14.64 7.29
C LYS A 119 10.24 -14.06 5.90
N ASN A 120 11.42 -13.60 5.52
CA ASN A 120 11.65 -12.87 4.27
C ASN A 120 11.53 -13.81 3.06
N PRO A 121 10.53 -13.62 2.16
CA PRO A 121 10.31 -14.55 1.06
C PRO A 121 11.47 -14.60 0.06
N ASN A 122 12.29 -13.56 -0.03
CA ASN A 122 13.41 -13.49 -0.96
C ASN A 122 14.72 -14.02 -0.37
N ALA A 123 14.75 -14.38 0.94
CA ALA A 123 15.97 -14.84 1.61
C ALA A 123 16.21 -16.36 1.56
N ILE A 124 15.41 -17.15 0.85
CA ILE A 124 15.45 -18.62 0.83
C ILE A 124 16.85 -19.16 0.48
N GLU A 125 17.52 -18.57 -0.50
CA GLU A 125 18.86 -19.00 -0.92
C GLU A 125 19.94 -18.73 0.15
N ILE A 126 19.76 -17.72 1.00
CA ILE A 126 20.62 -17.48 2.17
C ILE A 126 20.35 -18.57 3.21
N LEU A 127 19.09 -18.86 3.49
CA LEU A 127 18.69 -19.87 4.47
C LEU A 127 19.15 -21.29 4.08
N LYS A 128 19.08 -21.65 2.79
CA LYS A 128 19.61 -22.92 2.28
C LYS A 128 21.13 -23.10 2.54
N LYS A 129 21.88 -22.00 2.51
CA LYS A 129 23.33 -22.00 2.78
C LYS A 129 23.68 -21.97 4.26
N HIS A 130 22.76 -21.55 5.11
CA HIS A 130 22.93 -21.41 6.56
C HIS A 130 21.80 -22.11 7.32
N PRO A 131 21.63 -23.44 7.14
CA PRO A 131 20.51 -24.20 7.72
C PRO A 131 20.49 -24.19 9.26
N GLU A 132 21.64 -23.99 9.87
CA GLU A 132 21.83 -23.89 11.34
C GLU A 132 21.15 -22.64 11.93
N ASN A 133 20.91 -21.60 11.12
CA ASN A 133 20.34 -20.32 11.54
C ASN A 133 18.85 -20.20 11.22
N ILE A 134 18.24 -21.23 10.62
CA ILE A 134 16.82 -21.21 10.25
C ILE A 134 15.94 -21.21 11.51
N ILE A 135 15.05 -20.22 11.60
CA ILE A 135 13.99 -20.18 12.61
C ILE A 135 12.74 -20.82 12.02
N TRP A 136 12.58 -22.13 12.25
CA TRP A 136 11.52 -22.94 11.62
C TRP A 136 10.10 -22.46 11.92
N TYR A 137 9.89 -21.89 13.10
CA TYR A 137 8.61 -21.24 13.46
C TYR A 137 8.25 -20.14 12.46
N ASP A 138 9.17 -19.26 12.15
CA ASP A 138 8.97 -18.14 11.23
C ASP A 138 8.97 -18.62 9.76
N LEU A 139 9.83 -19.57 9.42
CA LEU A 139 9.93 -20.16 8.08
C LEU A 139 8.62 -20.85 7.66
N SER A 140 7.90 -21.46 8.60
CA SER A 140 6.66 -22.18 8.29
C SER A 140 5.58 -21.28 7.69
N ALA A 141 5.57 -19.97 7.99
CA ALA A 141 4.66 -19.00 7.39
C ALA A 141 5.18 -18.40 6.07
N ASN A 142 6.43 -18.71 5.67
CA ASN A 142 7.05 -18.14 4.48
C ASN A 142 6.58 -18.89 3.21
N PRO A 143 5.85 -18.23 2.27
CA PRO A 143 5.27 -18.91 1.11
C PRO A 143 6.32 -19.48 0.15
N ASN A 144 7.55 -18.97 0.15
CA ASN A 144 8.62 -19.44 -0.72
C ASN A 144 9.46 -20.56 -0.10
N ALA A 145 9.14 -20.98 1.14
CA ALA A 145 9.93 -21.96 1.88
C ALA A 145 9.49 -23.42 1.70
N MET A 146 8.52 -23.72 0.82
CA MET A 146 7.90 -25.06 0.76
C MET A 146 8.91 -26.19 0.53
N GLU A 147 9.92 -26.01 -0.33
CA GLU A 147 10.97 -27.03 -0.53
C GLU A 147 11.72 -27.38 0.75
N LEU A 148 12.05 -26.35 1.57
CA LEU A 148 12.73 -26.53 2.85
C LEU A 148 11.81 -27.22 3.87
N LEU A 149 10.54 -26.86 3.90
CA LEU A 149 9.56 -27.42 4.82
C LEU A 149 9.25 -28.88 4.50
N GLU A 150 9.05 -29.23 3.23
CA GLU A 150 8.80 -30.61 2.78
C GLU A 150 10.03 -31.53 2.99
N ALA A 151 11.25 -30.97 2.87
CA ALA A 151 12.46 -31.70 3.17
C ALA A 151 12.70 -31.90 4.69
N ASN A 152 11.99 -31.16 5.55
CA ASN A 152 12.13 -31.20 7.01
C ASN A 152 10.79 -31.22 7.73
N PRO A 153 9.94 -32.23 7.53
CA PRO A 153 8.57 -32.24 8.04
C PRO A 153 8.47 -32.17 9.57
N ASP A 154 9.45 -32.71 10.28
CA ASP A 154 9.51 -32.67 11.75
C ASP A 154 9.80 -31.27 12.32
N ARG A 155 10.21 -30.32 11.47
CA ARG A 155 10.48 -28.93 11.84
C ARG A 155 9.32 -27.98 11.56
N ILE A 156 8.26 -28.46 10.88
CA ILE A 156 7.11 -27.64 10.51
C ILE A 156 6.36 -27.18 11.76
N ASN A 157 6.14 -25.88 11.89
CA ASN A 157 5.17 -25.35 12.82
C ASN A 157 3.81 -25.24 12.12
N TRP A 158 2.88 -26.15 12.42
CA TRP A 158 1.59 -26.28 11.75
C TRP A 158 0.67 -25.08 11.98
N PHE A 159 0.73 -24.43 13.15
CA PHE A 159 0.02 -23.19 13.43
C PHE A 159 0.44 -22.09 12.43
N LYS A 160 1.74 -21.91 12.20
CA LYS A 160 2.27 -20.95 11.24
C LYS A 160 2.06 -21.39 9.79
N LEU A 161 2.10 -22.69 9.51
CA LEU A 161 1.81 -23.21 8.17
C LEU A 161 0.37 -22.89 7.74
N SER A 162 -0.60 -22.87 8.68
CA SER A 162 -2.00 -22.50 8.38
C SER A 162 -2.13 -21.05 7.84
N ALA A 163 -1.21 -20.15 8.17
CA ALA A 163 -1.11 -18.81 7.62
C ALA A 163 -0.31 -18.72 6.30
N ASN A 164 0.34 -19.83 5.87
CA ASN A 164 1.17 -19.84 4.67
C ASN A 164 0.29 -19.81 3.41
N THR A 165 0.47 -18.78 2.58
CA THR A 165 -0.37 -18.56 1.39
C THR A 165 0.03 -19.42 0.17
N ASN A 166 1.05 -20.26 0.27
CA ASN A 166 1.41 -21.18 -0.80
C ASN A 166 0.37 -22.32 -0.90
N PRO A 167 -0.19 -22.62 -2.08
CA PRO A 167 -1.18 -23.72 -2.23
C PRO A 167 -0.69 -25.08 -1.74
N ARG A 168 0.63 -25.38 -1.86
CA ARG A 168 1.21 -26.64 -1.36
C ARG A 168 1.12 -26.76 0.18
N ALA A 169 1.09 -25.63 0.90
CA ALA A 169 0.88 -25.64 2.36
C ALA A 169 -0.53 -26.16 2.70
N ILE A 170 -1.54 -25.83 1.89
CA ILE A 170 -2.91 -26.33 2.08
C ILE A 170 -2.98 -27.86 1.85
N GLU A 171 -2.22 -28.38 0.87
CA GLU A 171 -2.14 -29.83 0.63
C GLU A 171 -1.52 -30.57 1.84
N LEU A 172 -0.43 -30.05 2.40
CA LEU A 172 0.18 -30.59 3.62
C LEU A 172 -0.78 -30.54 4.83
N LEU A 173 -1.52 -29.45 4.98
CA LEU A 173 -2.49 -29.28 6.06
C LEU A 173 -3.66 -30.30 5.94
N ARG A 174 -4.09 -30.66 4.72
CA ARG A 174 -5.09 -31.72 4.50
C ARG A 174 -4.64 -33.08 5.03
N GLU A 175 -3.34 -33.38 4.89
CA GLU A 175 -2.75 -34.63 5.42
C GLU A 175 -2.64 -34.63 6.95
N LYS A 176 -2.63 -33.47 7.56
CA LYS A 176 -2.48 -33.24 9.01
C LYS A 176 -3.65 -32.43 9.58
N PHE A 177 -4.87 -32.84 9.25
CA PHE A 177 -6.11 -32.13 9.54
C PHE A 177 -6.26 -31.69 11.00
N ASP A 178 -5.86 -32.53 11.95
CA ASP A 178 -5.94 -32.25 13.40
C ASP A 178 -4.99 -31.15 13.87
N LEU A 179 -4.01 -30.75 13.03
CA LEU A 179 -3.01 -29.74 13.32
C LEU A 179 -3.32 -28.38 12.67
N ILE A 180 -4.46 -28.28 11.97
CA ILE A 180 -4.91 -27.04 11.33
C ILE A 180 -5.29 -26.01 12.39
N ASP A 181 -4.71 -24.82 12.28
CA ASP A 181 -5.22 -23.64 12.97
C ASP A 181 -6.27 -22.94 12.10
N TRP A 182 -7.52 -23.09 12.45
CA TRP A 182 -8.65 -22.60 11.67
C TRP A 182 -8.79 -21.08 11.69
N PHE A 183 -8.25 -20.39 12.71
CA PHE A 183 -8.19 -18.93 12.74
C PHE A 183 -7.29 -18.39 11.61
N ASN A 184 -6.02 -18.82 11.58
CA ASN A 184 -5.08 -18.45 10.53
C ASN A 184 -5.55 -18.94 9.14
N LEU A 185 -6.15 -20.14 9.07
CA LEU A 185 -6.63 -20.69 7.81
C LEU A 185 -7.81 -19.88 7.24
N SER A 186 -8.73 -19.39 8.09
CA SER A 186 -9.87 -18.58 7.65
C SER A 186 -9.43 -17.25 7.02
N GLU A 187 -8.34 -16.64 7.52
CA GLU A 187 -7.76 -15.43 6.93
C GLU A 187 -6.96 -15.71 5.64
N ASN A 188 -6.54 -16.97 5.40
CA ASN A 188 -5.66 -17.35 4.31
C ASN A 188 -6.40 -17.37 2.95
N PRO A 189 -6.03 -16.51 1.96
CA PRO A 189 -6.72 -16.46 0.67
C PRO A 189 -6.60 -17.76 -0.15
N SER A 190 -5.58 -18.57 0.09
CA SER A 190 -5.40 -19.86 -0.60
C SER A 190 -6.27 -20.98 -0.04
N ALA A 191 -6.96 -20.75 1.10
CA ALA A 191 -7.69 -21.78 1.82
C ALA A 191 -9.20 -21.86 1.51
N ILE A 192 -9.74 -21.04 0.60
CA ILE A 192 -11.20 -20.97 0.37
C ILE A 192 -11.82 -22.33 0.11
N LYS A 193 -11.19 -23.16 -0.73
CA LYS A 193 -11.71 -24.49 -1.06
C LYS A 193 -11.84 -25.43 0.15
N ILE A 194 -10.85 -25.46 1.04
CA ILE A 194 -10.92 -26.29 2.24
C ILE A 194 -11.93 -25.73 3.26
N LEU A 195 -12.09 -24.39 3.32
CA LEU A 195 -13.11 -23.77 4.17
C LEU A 195 -14.54 -24.06 3.66
N GLU A 196 -14.78 -24.11 2.35
CA GLU A 196 -16.05 -24.50 1.75
C GLU A 196 -16.37 -25.99 1.99
N GLU A 197 -15.35 -26.87 2.01
CA GLU A 197 -15.50 -28.28 2.31
C GLU A 197 -15.81 -28.54 3.81
N PHE A 198 -15.32 -27.68 4.70
CA PHE A 198 -15.45 -27.82 6.15
C PHE A 198 -16.03 -26.55 6.81
N PRO A 199 -17.27 -26.14 6.45
CA PRO A 199 -17.83 -24.85 6.87
C PRO A 199 -18.02 -24.71 8.38
N GLN A 200 -18.10 -25.83 9.13
CA GLN A 200 -18.23 -25.85 10.58
C GLN A 200 -16.98 -25.34 11.32
N TYR A 201 -15.82 -25.27 10.64
CA TYR A 201 -14.57 -24.77 11.21
C TYR A 201 -14.24 -23.34 10.77
N ILE A 202 -15.12 -22.69 9.99
CA ILE A 202 -14.91 -21.31 9.54
C ILE A 202 -14.98 -20.36 10.73
N GLU A 203 -13.90 -19.63 10.92
CA GLU A 203 -13.83 -18.49 11.85
C GLU A 203 -14.22 -17.22 11.10
N TRP A 204 -15.53 -16.92 11.06
CA TRP A 204 -16.14 -15.88 10.23
C TRP A 204 -15.55 -14.50 10.41
N ARG A 205 -15.12 -14.18 11.63
CA ARG A 205 -14.41 -12.93 11.94
C ARG A 205 -13.13 -12.79 11.11
N TYR A 206 -12.29 -13.84 11.10
CA TYR A 206 -11.03 -13.87 10.33
C TYR A 206 -11.31 -14.05 8.83
N LEU A 207 -12.33 -14.80 8.48
CA LEU A 207 -12.78 -14.93 7.08
C LEU A 207 -13.18 -13.56 6.49
N SER A 208 -13.72 -12.64 7.31
CA SER A 208 -14.08 -11.29 6.86
C SER A 208 -12.86 -10.46 6.41
N LEU A 209 -11.64 -10.75 6.91
CA LEU A 209 -10.38 -10.16 6.41
C LEU A 209 -9.91 -10.79 5.10
N ASN A 210 -10.34 -12.00 4.77
CA ASN A 210 -9.84 -12.77 3.64
C ASN A 210 -10.31 -12.17 2.30
N PRO A 211 -9.43 -11.64 1.43
CA PRO A 211 -9.85 -11.00 0.18
C PRO A 211 -10.48 -11.99 -0.82
N ALA A 212 -10.16 -13.28 -0.73
CA ALA A 212 -10.76 -14.30 -1.59
C ALA A 212 -12.14 -14.77 -1.11
N ALA A 213 -12.57 -14.39 0.10
CA ALA A 213 -13.80 -14.87 0.72
C ALA A 213 -15.06 -14.05 0.35
N ILE A 214 -14.98 -13.02 -0.45
CA ILE A 214 -16.13 -12.13 -0.76
C ILE A 214 -17.36 -12.90 -1.27
N PRO A 215 -17.24 -13.91 -2.18
CA PRO A 215 -18.41 -14.70 -2.61
C PRO A 215 -19.05 -15.47 -1.44
N LEU A 216 -18.24 -16.08 -0.57
CA LEU A 216 -18.71 -16.85 0.57
C LEU A 216 -19.36 -15.94 1.63
N LEU A 217 -18.82 -14.75 1.87
CA LEU A 217 -19.42 -13.74 2.75
C LEU A 217 -20.74 -13.21 2.21
N LYS A 218 -20.84 -12.95 0.91
CA LYS A 218 -22.10 -12.55 0.26
C LYS A 218 -23.18 -13.62 0.35
N ALA A 219 -22.81 -14.91 0.31
CA ALA A 219 -23.72 -16.02 0.51
C ALA A 219 -24.19 -16.18 1.97
N ASN A 220 -23.45 -15.63 2.93
CA ASN A 220 -23.71 -15.74 4.38
C ASN A 220 -23.69 -14.35 5.07
N PRO A 221 -24.59 -13.42 4.71
CA PRO A 221 -24.49 -12.02 5.12
C PRO A 221 -24.64 -11.80 6.64
N SER A 222 -25.32 -12.70 7.35
CA SER A 222 -25.46 -12.65 8.81
C SER A 222 -24.17 -13.02 9.57
N MET A 223 -23.21 -13.65 8.88
CA MET A 223 -21.94 -14.08 9.45
C MET A 223 -20.80 -13.08 9.24
N ILE A 224 -21.06 -11.97 8.50
CA ILE A 224 -20.07 -10.94 8.22
C ILE A 224 -19.71 -10.18 9.50
N ASP A 225 -18.42 -10.17 9.85
CA ASP A 225 -17.86 -9.24 10.80
C ASP A 225 -17.46 -7.94 10.07
N TRP A 226 -18.31 -6.90 10.17
CA TRP A 226 -18.13 -5.64 9.45
C TRP A 226 -16.89 -4.86 9.90
N GLN A 227 -16.47 -5.03 11.15
CA GLN A 227 -15.24 -4.43 11.67
C GLN A 227 -14.02 -4.95 10.88
N TYR A 228 -13.88 -6.27 10.80
CA TYR A 228 -12.80 -6.93 10.06
C TYR A 228 -12.94 -6.76 8.55
N LEU A 229 -14.18 -6.82 8.04
CA LEU A 229 -14.46 -6.59 6.63
C LEU A 229 -14.02 -5.18 6.17
N SER A 230 -14.08 -4.17 7.04
CA SER A 230 -13.64 -2.80 6.72
C SER A 230 -12.17 -2.74 6.28
N ALA A 231 -11.30 -3.62 6.80
CA ALA A 231 -9.90 -3.70 6.39
C ALA A 231 -9.66 -4.56 5.13
N ASN A 232 -10.67 -5.29 4.65
CA ASN A 232 -10.53 -6.20 3.51
C ASN A 232 -10.49 -5.42 2.18
N PRO A 233 -9.39 -5.48 1.40
CA PRO A 233 -9.27 -4.72 0.15
C PRO A 233 -10.29 -5.13 -0.91
N ALA A 234 -10.72 -6.40 -0.94
CA ALA A 234 -11.70 -6.88 -1.90
C ALA A 234 -13.15 -6.50 -1.54
N ALA A 235 -13.39 -5.94 -0.34
CA ALA A 235 -14.72 -5.63 0.14
C ALA A 235 -15.19 -4.19 -0.17
N ILE A 236 -14.41 -3.38 -0.89
CA ILE A 236 -14.66 -1.93 -1.02
C ILE A 236 -16.05 -1.60 -1.59
N GLU A 237 -16.54 -2.36 -2.57
CA GLU A 237 -17.89 -2.19 -3.12
C GLU A 237 -18.99 -2.57 -2.12
N LEU A 238 -18.75 -3.63 -1.32
CA LEU A 238 -19.67 -4.07 -0.29
C LEU A 238 -19.76 -3.07 0.85
N LEU A 239 -18.65 -2.42 1.19
CA LEU A 239 -18.57 -1.35 2.18
C LEU A 239 -19.28 -0.09 1.69
N GLU A 240 -19.09 0.30 0.42
CA GLU A 240 -19.78 1.44 -0.19
C GLU A 240 -21.31 1.28 -0.15
N ALA A 241 -21.80 0.05 -0.36
CA ALA A 241 -23.22 -0.26 -0.27
C ALA A 241 -23.77 -0.37 1.17
N ASN A 242 -22.91 -0.39 2.21
CA ASN A 242 -23.27 -0.56 3.62
C ASN A 242 -22.49 0.40 4.53
N GLN A 243 -22.49 1.68 4.21
CA GLN A 243 -21.66 2.68 4.88
C GLN A 243 -21.95 2.84 6.39
N ASP A 244 -23.18 2.51 6.82
CA ASP A 244 -23.61 2.51 8.23
C ASP A 244 -22.92 1.44 9.09
N LYS A 245 -22.29 0.43 8.47
CA LYS A 245 -21.63 -0.70 9.16
C LYS A 245 -20.11 -0.59 9.20
N ILE A 246 -19.53 0.47 8.62
CA ILE A 246 -18.08 0.64 8.50
C ILE A 246 -17.43 0.96 9.84
N ASP A 247 -16.37 0.23 10.20
CA ASP A 247 -15.42 0.65 11.23
C ASP A 247 -14.26 1.40 10.59
N TYR A 248 -14.21 2.73 10.78
CA TYR A 248 -13.21 3.60 10.16
C TYR A 248 -11.78 3.35 10.64
N ARG A 249 -11.57 2.80 11.84
CA ARG A 249 -10.23 2.41 12.32
C ARG A 249 -9.65 1.28 11.47
N TYR A 250 -10.50 0.30 11.11
CA TYR A 250 -10.13 -0.81 10.24
C TYR A 250 -10.09 -0.39 8.77
N LEU A 251 -11.03 0.43 8.32
CA LEU A 251 -11.05 0.99 6.98
C LEU A 251 -9.77 1.78 6.68
N SER A 252 -9.20 2.46 7.66
CA SER A 252 -7.95 3.23 7.52
C SER A 252 -6.74 2.38 7.10
N ALA A 253 -6.78 1.06 7.31
CA ALA A 253 -5.76 0.12 6.86
C ALA A 253 -6.08 -0.51 5.48
N ASN A 254 -7.24 -0.20 4.88
CA ASN A 254 -7.66 -0.77 3.60
C ASN A 254 -7.03 0.02 2.44
N PRO A 255 -6.16 -0.59 1.59
CA PRO A 255 -5.49 0.13 0.50
C PRO A 255 -6.44 0.61 -0.60
N GLU A 256 -7.66 0.04 -0.71
CA GLU A 256 -8.64 0.37 -1.73
C GLU A 256 -9.53 1.58 -1.38
N ILE A 257 -9.25 2.27 -0.26
CA ILE A 257 -9.89 3.55 0.05
C ILE A 257 -9.54 4.65 -0.95
N PHE A 258 -8.45 4.48 -1.70
CA PHE A 258 -8.03 5.38 -2.77
C PHE A 258 -8.45 4.87 -4.13
N THR A 259 -8.87 5.79 -5.00
CA THR A 259 -9.23 5.52 -6.39
C THR A 259 -8.41 6.38 -7.34
N ASP A 260 -8.28 5.92 -8.58
CA ASP A 260 -7.64 6.71 -9.63
C ASP A 260 -8.56 7.85 -10.06
N ILE A 261 -8.04 9.06 -10.07
CA ILE A 261 -8.64 10.21 -10.69
C ILE A 261 -7.74 10.76 -11.80
N TYR A 262 -8.32 11.42 -12.78
CA TYR A 262 -7.59 12.08 -13.85
C TYR A 262 -7.81 13.57 -13.73
N ILE A 263 -6.74 14.32 -13.48
CA ILE A 263 -6.75 15.78 -13.40
C ILE A 263 -6.07 16.37 -14.63
N TYR A 264 -6.44 17.59 -15.01
CA TYR A 264 -5.74 18.29 -16.08
C TYR A 264 -4.31 18.60 -15.64
N ASP A 265 -3.36 18.23 -16.49
CA ASP A 265 -1.95 18.63 -16.31
C ASP A 265 -1.77 20.05 -16.89
N TYR A 266 -1.97 21.03 -16.03
CA TYR A 266 -1.90 22.45 -16.42
C TYR A 266 -0.52 22.87 -16.93
N GLU A 267 0.57 22.24 -16.45
CA GLU A 267 1.91 22.55 -16.95
C GLU A 267 2.10 22.03 -18.38
N VAL A 268 1.63 20.81 -18.67
CA VAL A 268 1.62 20.26 -20.04
C VAL A 268 0.72 21.10 -20.95
N ILE A 269 -0.46 21.48 -20.46
CA ILE A 269 -1.39 22.34 -21.20
C ILE A 269 -0.72 23.69 -21.49
N LYS A 270 -0.19 24.35 -20.49
CA LYS A 270 0.49 25.65 -20.59
C LYS A 270 1.65 25.61 -21.58
N ASN A 271 2.50 24.56 -21.49
CA ASN A 271 3.65 24.41 -22.39
C ASN A 271 3.22 24.14 -23.85
N ASN A 272 2.19 23.30 -24.06
CA ASN A 272 1.68 23.00 -25.41
C ASN A 272 0.93 24.17 -26.06
N PHE A 273 0.36 25.07 -25.26
CA PHE A 273 -0.38 26.24 -25.75
C PHE A 273 0.38 27.57 -25.57
N LYS A 274 1.67 27.52 -25.22
CA LYS A 274 2.46 28.72 -24.97
C LYS A 274 2.46 29.66 -26.17
N ASP A 275 2.74 29.13 -27.36
CA ASP A 275 2.79 29.91 -28.61
C ASP A 275 1.37 30.36 -29.02
N LEU A 276 0.36 29.49 -28.81
CA LEU A 276 -1.04 29.80 -29.07
C LEU A 276 -1.58 30.89 -28.14
N ASN A 277 -1.11 30.93 -26.87
CA ASN A 277 -1.46 32.01 -25.95
C ASN A 277 -0.95 33.36 -26.41
N GLU A 278 0.28 33.43 -26.95
CA GLU A 278 0.86 34.67 -27.51
C GLU A 278 0.05 35.13 -28.71
N GLU A 279 -0.35 34.26 -29.61
CA GLU A 279 -1.21 34.57 -30.74
C GLU A 279 -2.62 35.01 -30.33
N ILE A 280 -3.24 34.34 -29.35
CA ILE A 280 -4.56 34.72 -28.83
C ILE A 280 -4.51 36.09 -28.16
N VAL A 281 -3.48 36.35 -27.35
CA VAL A 281 -3.28 37.66 -26.71
C VAL A 281 -3.04 38.75 -27.76
N ALA A 282 -2.21 38.47 -28.75
CA ALA A 282 -1.96 39.41 -29.85
C ALA A 282 -3.24 39.72 -30.65
N MET A 283 -4.07 38.70 -30.93
CA MET A 283 -5.36 38.88 -31.59
C MET A 283 -6.36 39.61 -30.69
N ALA A 284 -6.44 39.28 -29.41
CA ALA A 284 -7.37 39.90 -28.46
C ALA A 284 -7.06 41.36 -28.24
N LEU A 285 -5.77 41.70 -28.12
CA LEU A 285 -5.28 43.05 -27.87
C LEU A 285 -5.00 43.82 -29.16
N ASN A 286 -5.37 43.30 -30.34
CA ASN A 286 -5.18 44.01 -31.60
C ASN A 286 -5.92 45.36 -31.58
N PRO A 287 -5.22 46.49 -31.79
CA PRO A 287 -5.82 47.85 -31.70
C PRO A 287 -7.06 48.04 -32.57
N ALA A 288 -7.05 47.49 -33.79
CA ALA A 288 -8.21 47.57 -34.66
C ALA A 288 -9.45 46.84 -34.09
N ARG A 289 -9.26 45.69 -33.49
CA ARG A 289 -10.32 44.91 -32.83
C ARG A 289 -10.84 45.63 -31.57
N ILE A 290 -9.95 46.14 -30.74
CA ILE A 290 -10.31 46.92 -29.55
C ILE A 290 -11.08 48.16 -29.93
N ASN A 291 -10.68 48.92 -30.96
CA ASN A 291 -11.42 50.06 -31.45
C ASN A 291 -12.81 49.69 -31.97
N GLN A 292 -12.98 48.58 -32.67
CA GLN A 292 -14.25 48.06 -33.09
C GLN A 292 -15.18 47.71 -31.92
N LEU A 293 -14.61 47.05 -30.87
CA LEU A 293 -15.36 46.71 -29.66
C LEU A 293 -15.77 47.95 -28.86
N MET A 294 -14.88 48.96 -28.75
CA MET A 294 -15.18 50.24 -28.12
C MET A 294 -16.28 51.00 -28.87
N ALA A 295 -16.26 50.99 -30.22
CA ALA A 295 -17.31 51.59 -31.03
C ALA A 295 -18.67 50.88 -30.88
N LYS A 296 -18.68 49.55 -30.65
CA LYS A 296 -19.87 48.75 -30.54
C LYS A 296 -20.49 48.70 -29.13
N TYR A 297 -19.65 48.64 -28.07
CA TYR A 297 -20.11 48.35 -26.71
C TYR A 297 -19.83 49.53 -25.73
N GLY A 298 -19.12 50.58 -26.17
CA GLY A 298 -18.68 51.65 -25.33
C GLY A 298 -17.26 51.46 -24.74
N ARG A 299 -16.54 52.58 -24.57
CA ARG A 299 -15.16 52.59 -24.12
C ARG A 299 -15.01 51.98 -22.71
N ASP A 300 -15.86 52.37 -21.79
CA ASP A 300 -15.75 52.01 -20.38
C ASP A 300 -16.00 50.49 -20.20
N VAL A 301 -16.98 49.93 -20.91
CA VAL A 301 -17.28 48.48 -20.86
C VAL A 301 -16.12 47.63 -21.38
N VAL A 302 -15.44 48.11 -22.44
CA VAL A 302 -14.28 47.35 -22.98
C VAL A 302 -13.07 47.52 -22.06
N TYR A 303 -12.88 48.69 -21.48
CA TYR A 303 -11.76 48.93 -20.55
C TYR A 303 -11.84 48.05 -19.30
N ASP A 304 -13.01 47.98 -18.67
CA ASP A 304 -13.26 47.17 -17.47
C ASP A 304 -13.09 45.66 -17.70
N ASN A 305 -13.42 45.15 -18.91
CA ASN A 305 -13.36 43.74 -19.24
C ASN A 305 -11.98 43.26 -19.76
N TYR A 306 -11.13 44.16 -20.29
CA TYR A 306 -9.85 43.80 -20.92
C TYR A 306 -8.62 44.32 -20.18
N PHE A 307 -8.75 45.33 -19.33
CA PHE A 307 -7.61 46.05 -18.74
C PHE A 307 -7.74 46.27 -17.22
N SER A 308 -8.83 45.83 -16.57
CA SER A 308 -8.99 45.74 -15.11
C SER A 308 -8.56 44.35 -14.61
#